data_0fb69ceede4e3005419da03e6fe1e8c3
#
_entry.id   0fb69ceede4e3005419da03e6fe1e8c3
#
_cell.length_a   1.000
_cell.length_b   1.000
_cell.length_c   1.000
_cell.angle_alpha   90.00
_cell.angle_beta   90.00
_cell.angle_gamma   90.00
#
_symmetry.space_group_name_H-M   'P 1'
#
loop_
_entity.id
_entity.type
_entity.pdbx_description
1 polymer ?
#
loop_
_entity_poly.entity_id
_entity_poly.type
_entity_poly.pdbx_seq_one_letter_code
_entity_poly.pdbx_strand_id
1 'polypeptide(L)'
;MEKLRTDLYGEISRLNTRLDRWTKEYEDKVEALESKFMDFENIVDSVKKENQSLRAENETLKEDIKSCQRQVNDLEQYGRRWNLKIFNVVDNRKESPNETKDKALEVFNATMGLKVAPQDIEACHRLPAVDNTKKRPIIVRFRDRGLRDSVWDKKTSLKGKGVSLSEDLTVANAKMLKDAFKHEHCKSTWSMSGKCYARLENGHRVRLKLGENVNGTIRDGMKLPPIVRDNPPEQPSVQENQEAME
;
A
#
# COMPACT_ATOMS: atom_id res chain seq x y z
N MET A 1 -7.64 -89.19 47.27
CA MET A 1 -7.27 -88.88 45.88
C MET A 1 -8.51 -88.39 45.12
N GLU A 2 -9.67 -89.04 45.19
CA GLU A 2 -10.91 -88.60 44.46
C GLU A 2 -11.45 -87.27 44.95
N LYS A 3 -11.48 -86.99 46.25
CA LYS A 3 -11.90 -85.72 46.80
C LYS A 3 -11.07 -84.53 46.33
N LEU A 4 -9.76 -84.68 46.24
CA LEU A 4 -8.85 -83.64 45.74
C LEU A 4 -9.09 -83.34 44.25
N ARG A 5 -9.40 -84.38 43.48
CA ARG A 5 -9.74 -84.25 42.03
C ARG A 5 -11.05 -83.52 41.88
N THR A 6 -12.09 -83.78 42.61
CA THR A 6 -13.37 -83.12 42.57
C THR A 6 -13.27 -81.64 42.98
N ASP A 7 -12.46 -81.34 44.04
CA ASP A 7 -12.24 -79.95 44.50
C ASP A 7 -11.49 -79.17 43.40
N LEU A 8 -10.45 -79.77 42.76
CA LEU A 8 -9.73 -79.14 41.67
C LEU A 8 -10.62 -78.86 40.45
N TYR A 9 -11.49 -79.79 40.04
CA TYR A 9 -12.43 -79.55 38.94
C TYR A 9 -13.42 -78.45 39.32
N GLY A 10 -13.86 -78.34 40.54
CA GLY A 10 -14.73 -77.26 41.04
C GLY A 10 -14.05 -75.89 40.93
N GLU A 11 -12.79 -75.81 41.33
CA GLU A 11 -11.99 -74.56 41.20
C GLU A 11 -11.74 -74.15 39.73
N ILE A 12 -11.38 -75.11 38.86
CA ILE A 12 -11.25 -74.87 37.42
C ILE A 12 -12.54 -74.33 36.82
N SER A 13 -13.69 -74.94 37.16
CA SER A 13 -15.01 -74.47 36.66
C SER A 13 -15.30 -73.07 37.14
N ARG A 14 -15.00 -72.68 38.37
CA ARG A 14 -15.14 -71.29 38.88
C ARG A 14 -14.24 -70.32 38.19
N LEU A 15 -12.99 -70.73 37.94
CA LEU A 15 -12.04 -69.87 37.19
C LEU A 15 -12.48 -69.64 35.74
N ASN A 16 -12.97 -70.69 35.04
CA ASN A 16 -13.49 -70.53 33.70
C ASN A 16 -14.71 -69.59 33.69
N THR A 17 -15.66 -69.72 34.60
CA THR A 17 -16.81 -68.81 34.66
C THR A 17 -16.40 -67.36 34.94
N ARG A 18 -15.34 -67.16 35.73
CA ARG A 18 -14.80 -65.80 35.94
C ARG A 18 -14.09 -65.26 34.70
N LEU A 19 -13.38 -66.13 33.99
CA LEU A 19 -12.69 -65.78 32.75
C LEU A 19 -13.70 -65.38 31.68
N ASP A 20 -14.74 -66.19 31.48
CA ASP A 20 -15.82 -65.92 30.50
C ASP A 20 -16.51 -64.56 30.79
N ARG A 21 -16.73 -64.28 32.07
CA ARG A 21 -17.32 -62.99 32.48
C ARG A 21 -16.39 -61.82 32.14
N TRP A 22 -15.10 -61.95 32.46
CA TRP A 22 -14.13 -60.93 32.10
C TRP A 22 -13.96 -60.75 30.59
N THR A 23 -13.88 -61.83 29.85
CA THR A 23 -13.80 -61.77 28.39
C THR A 23 -14.96 -60.99 27.82
N LYS A 24 -16.19 -61.30 28.24
CA LYS A 24 -17.38 -60.58 27.80
C LYS A 24 -17.38 -59.10 28.22
N GLU A 25 -16.96 -58.79 29.44
CA GLU A 25 -16.88 -57.41 29.91
C GLU A 25 -15.83 -56.61 29.10
N TYR A 26 -14.71 -57.24 28.67
CA TYR A 26 -13.70 -56.59 27.85
C TYR A 26 -14.19 -56.44 26.40
N GLU A 27 -14.89 -57.41 25.85
CA GLU A 27 -15.48 -57.34 24.53
C GLU A 27 -16.49 -56.18 24.47
N ASP A 28 -17.40 -56.07 25.43
CA ASP A 28 -18.35 -54.95 25.51
C ASP A 28 -17.65 -53.57 25.62
N LYS A 29 -16.54 -53.50 26.35
CA LYS A 29 -15.72 -52.27 26.44
C LYS A 29 -15.01 -51.94 25.17
N VAL A 30 -14.50 -52.93 24.46
CA VAL A 30 -13.83 -52.73 23.15
C VAL A 30 -14.85 -52.22 22.13
N GLU A 31 -16.02 -52.83 22.00
CA GLU A 31 -17.08 -52.39 21.11
C GLU A 31 -17.55 -50.96 21.38
N ALA A 32 -17.70 -50.59 22.67
CA ALA A 32 -18.00 -49.24 23.09
C ALA A 32 -16.92 -48.22 22.76
N LEU A 33 -15.64 -48.63 22.82
CA LEU A 33 -14.50 -47.78 22.42
C LEU A 33 -14.42 -47.61 20.90
N GLU A 34 -14.65 -48.66 20.13
CA GLU A 34 -14.69 -48.62 18.66
C GLU A 34 -15.80 -47.68 18.18
N SER A 35 -17.01 -47.77 18.77
CA SER A 35 -18.08 -46.86 18.45
C SER A 35 -17.72 -45.38 18.71
N LYS A 36 -17.13 -45.09 19.89
CA LYS A 36 -16.65 -43.73 20.20
C LYS A 36 -15.54 -43.24 19.28
N PHE A 37 -14.69 -44.14 18.83
CA PHE A 37 -13.61 -43.81 17.88
C PHE A 37 -14.19 -43.41 16.52
N MET A 38 -15.17 -44.14 16.01
CA MET A 38 -15.89 -43.77 14.78
C MET A 38 -16.59 -42.43 14.89
N ASP A 39 -17.26 -42.15 16.02
CA ASP A 39 -17.86 -40.85 16.26
C ASP A 39 -16.83 -39.72 16.28
N PHE A 40 -15.68 -39.96 16.91
CA PHE A 40 -14.58 -39.00 16.91
C PHE A 40 -14.00 -38.73 15.52
N GLU A 41 -13.81 -39.77 14.70
CA GLU A 41 -13.38 -39.61 13.30
C GLU A 41 -14.36 -38.77 12.49
N ASN A 42 -15.67 -38.99 12.64
CA ASN A 42 -16.70 -38.19 11.99
C ASN A 42 -16.64 -36.72 12.40
N ILE A 43 -16.46 -36.46 13.70
CA ILE A 43 -16.29 -35.09 14.23
C ILE A 43 -15.03 -34.43 13.64
N VAL A 44 -13.90 -35.13 13.63
CA VAL A 44 -12.64 -34.62 13.07
C VAL A 44 -12.79 -34.27 11.59
N ASP A 45 -13.46 -35.11 10.82
CA ASP A 45 -13.67 -34.85 9.39
C ASP A 45 -14.65 -33.68 9.15
N SER A 46 -15.67 -33.54 9.97
CA SER A 46 -16.56 -32.35 9.95
C SER A 46 -15.78 -31.07 10.24
N VAL A 47 -14.97 -31.06 11.31
CA VAL A 47 -14.15 -29.91 11.68
C VAL A 47 -13.11 -29.57 10.61
N LYS A 48 -12.50 -30.57 9.96
CA LYS A 48 -11.58 -30.33 8.83
C LYS A 48 -12.29 -29.65 7.66
N LYS A 49 -13.47 -30.09 7.27
CA LYS A 49 -14.27 -29.49 6.19
C LYS A 49 -14.66 -28.05 6.52
N GLU A 50 -15.13 -27.80 7.76
CA GLU A 50 -15.45 -26.46 8.22
C GLU A 50 -14.23 -25.53 8.19
N ASN A 51 -13.07 -26.00 8.68
CA ASN A 51 -11.82 -25.23 8.62
C ASN A 51 -11.40 -24.89 7.19
N GLN A 52 -11.59 -25.80 6.23
CA GLN A 52 -11.30 -25.51 4.82
C GLN A 52 -12.22 -24.45 4.27
N SER A 53 -13.53 -24.52 4.58
CA SER A 53 -14.51 -23.51 4.18
C SER A 53 -14.20 -22.14 4.77
N LEU A 54 -13.91 -22.08 6.08
CA LEU A 54 -13.56 -20.84 6.77
C LEU A 54 -12.27 -20.21 6.24
N ARG A 55 -11.28 -21.03 5.85
CA ARG A 55 -10.05 -20.52 5.22
C ARG A 55 -10.33 -19.92 3.84
N ALA A 56 -11.16 -20.55 3.02
CA ALA A 56 -11.55 -20.03 1.72
C ALA A 56 -12.32 -18.70 1.86
N GLU A 57 -13.28 -18.64 2.78
CA GLU A 57 -14.02 -17.42 3.09
C GLU A 57 -13.09 -16.29 3.58
N ASN A 58 -12.14 -16.60 4.46
CA ASN A 58 -11.17 -15.64 4.95
C ASN A 58 -10.29 -15.06 3.81
N GLU A 59 -9.88 -15.88 2.84
CA GLU A 59 -9.13 -15.36 1.68
C GLU A 59 -10.00 -14.44 0.82
N THR A 60 -11.26 -14.81 0.56
CA THR A 60 -12.21 -13.95 -0.16
C THR A 60 -12.41 -12.62 0.55
N LEU A 61 -12.67 -12.64 1.85
CA LEU A 61 -12.85 -11.43 2.66
C LEU A 61 -11.60 -10.54 2.66
N LYS A 62 -10.40 -11.11 2.68
CA LYS A 62 -9.15 -10.35 2.57
C LYS A 62 -9.02 -9.62 1.24
N GLU A 63 -9.39 -10.27 0.13
CA GLU A 63 -9.37 -9.62 -1.19
C GLU A 63 -10.42 -8.51 -1.28
N ASP A 64 -11.61 -8.72 -0.74
CA ASP A 64 -12.69 -7.71 -0.68
C ASP A 64 -12.25 -6.50 0.13
N ILE A 65 -11.64 -6.71 1.30
CA ILE A 65 -11.09 -5.62 2.12
C ILE A 65 -10.02 -4.84 1.34
N LYS A 66 -9.09 -5.51 0.65
CA LYS A 66 -8.09 -4.83 -0.18
C LYS A 66 -8.73 -4.03 -1.31
N SER A 67 -9.79 -4.56 -1.91
CA SER A 67 -10.56 -3.88 -2.95
C SER A 67 -11.23 -2.61 -2.41
N CYS A 68 -11.94 -2.72 -1.29
CA CYS A 68 -12.56 -1.58 -0.61
C CYS A 68 -11.53 -0.52 -0.22
N GLN A 69 -10.40 -0.91 0.34
CA GLN A 69 -9.33 0.03 0.70
C GLN A 69 -8.80 0.80 -0.50
N ARG A 70 -8.66 0.15 -1.66
CA ARG A 70 -8.28 0.81 -2.92
C ARG A 70 -9.34 1.83 -3.35
N GLN A 71 -10.61 1.43 -3.36
CA GLN A 71 -11.71 2.31 -3.75
C GLN A 71 -11.82 3.54 -2.84
N VAL A 72 -11.74 3.35 -1.52
CA VAL A 72 -11.76 4.45 -0.55
C VAL A 72 -10.59 5.41 -0.78
N ASN A 73 -9.37 4.87 -0.98
CA ASN A 73 -8.20 5.69 -1.29
C ASN A 73 -8.35 6.47 -2.60
N ASP A 74 -8.91 5.84 -3.63
CA ASP A 74 -9.11 6.49 -4.93
C ASP A 74 -10.17 7.60 -4.85
N LEU A 75 -11.25 7.40 -4.09
CA LEU A 75 -12.27 8.43 -3.81
C LEU A 75 -11.66 9.60 -3.01
N GLU A 76 -10.88 9.31 -1.98
CA GLU A 76 -10.18 10.32 -1.20
C GLU A 76 -9.22 11.13 -2.09
N GLN A 77 -8.41 10.45 -2.90
CA GLN A 77 -7.48 11.10 -3.82
C GLN A 77 -8.20 11.93 -4.88
N TYR A 78 -9.35 11.46 -5.34
CA TYR A 78 -10.19 12.23 -6.28
C TYR A 78 -10.68 13.55 -5.68
N GLY A 79 -11.09 13.54 -4.42
CA GLY A 79 -11.46 14.76 -3.68
C GLY A 79 -10.29 15.75 -3.52
N ARG A 80 -9.06 15.22 -3.37
CA ARG A 80 -7.83 16.00 -3.18
C ARG A 80 -7.24 16.57 -4.47
N ARG A 81 -7.73 16.19 -5.64
CA ARG A 81 -7.18 16.59 -6.95
C ARG A 81 -7.20 18.09 -7.24
N TRP A 82 -7.99 18.85 -6.48
CA TRP A 82 -8.10 20.32 -6.58
C TRP A 82 -7.04 21.04 -5.74
N ASN A 83 -6.33 20.29 -4.90
CA ASN A 83 -5.42 20.85 -3.92
C ASN A 83 -3.97 20.80 -4.42
N LEU A 84 -3.20 21.82 -4.05
CA LEU A 84 -1.73 21.81 -4.11
C LEU A 84 -1.17 22.17 -2.75
N LYS A 85 0.02 21.65 -2.44
CA LYS A 85 0.77 22.00 -1.23
C LYS A 85 2.01 22.80 -1.60
N ILE A 86 2.20 23.93 -0.92
CA ILE A 86 3.39 24.77 -1.08
C ILE A 86 4.26 24.57 0.16
N PHE A 87 5.53 24.26 -0.05
CA PHE A 87 6.50 24.04 1.02
C PHE A 87 7.52 25.17 1.10
N ASN A 88 8.10 25.35 2.29
CA ASN A 88 9.18 26.28 2.58
C ASN A 88 8.82 27.77 2.46
N VAL A 89 7.54 28.13 2.37
CA VAL A 89 7.09 29.52 2.48
C VAL A 89 7.32 30.02 3.92
N VAL A 90 7.78 31.26 4.07
CA VAL A 90 8.01 31.87 5.40
C VAL A 90 6.76 31.72 6.27
N ASP A 91 6.96 31.15 7.45
CA ASP A 91 5.90 30.82 8.40
C ASP A 91 5.94 31.78 9.59
N ASN A 92 4.87 32.52 9.77
CA ASN A 92 4.59 33.24 11.01
C ASN A 92 3.48 32.49 11.73
N ARG A 93 3.77 31.91 12.91
CA ARG A 93 2.81 31.07 13.66
C ARG A 93 1.52 31.81 14.07
N LYS A 94 1.53 33.15 14.04
CA LYS A 94 0.38 34.00 14.34
C LYS A 94 -0.30 34.56 13.08
N GLU A 95 0.07 34.08 11.87
CA GLU A 95 -0.52 34.61 10.64
C GLU A 95 -2.02 34.25 10.53
N SER A 96 -2.77 35.18 10.02
CA SER A 96 -4.19 35.04 9.73
C SER A 96 -4.41 34.17 8.46
N PRO A 97 -5.62 33.66 8.24
CA PRO A 97 -5.95 32.96 6.99
C PRO A 97 -5.74 33.84 5.75
N ASN A 98 -6.00 35.14 5.83
CA ASN A 98 -5.79 36.07 4.70
C ASN A 98 -4.30 36.24 4.39
N GLU A 99 -3.45 36.45 5.41
CA GLU A 99 -2.00 36.54 5.24
C GLU A 99 -1.43 35.24 4.65
N THR A 100 -1.96 34.08 5.04
CA THR A 100 -1.57 32.79 4.44
C THR A 100 -1.94 32.73 2.95
N LYS A 101 -3.14 33.21 2.59
CA LYS A 101 -3.63 33.31 1.21
C LYS A 101 -2.79 34.27 0.38
N ASP A 102 -2.44 35.42 0.91
CA ASP A 102 -1.59 36.44 0.25
C ASP A 102 -0.20 35.87 -0.04
N LYS A 103 0.41 35.16 0.89
CA LYS A 103 1.68 34.45 0.66
C LYS A 103 1.59 33.39 -0.43
N ALA A 104 0.49 32.67 -0.52
CA ALA A 104 0.29 31.70 -1.61
C ALA A 104 0.16 32.41 -2.96
N LEU A 105 -0.61 33.52 -3.02
CA LEU A 105 -0.75 34.35 -4.21
C LEU A 105 0.58 34.97 -4.65
N GLU A 106 1.40 35.43 -3.69
CA GLU A 106 2.76 35.94 -3.96
C GLU A 106 3.64 34.88 -4.63
N VAL A 107 3.60 33.63 -4.16
CA VAL A 107 4.32 32.51 -4.78
C VAL A 107 3.83 32.30 -6.21
N PHE A 108 2.52 32.26 -6.46
CA PHE A 108 1.98 32.03 -7.80
C PHE A 108 2.24 33.20 -8.74
N ASN A 109 2.02 34.42 -8.29
CA ASN A 109 2.07 35.60 -9.16
C ASN A 109 3.50 36.16 -9.31
N ALA A 110 4.16 36.49 -8.19
CA ALA A 110 5.50 37.09 -8.22
C ALA A 110 6.58 36.04 -8.55
N THR A 111 6.51 34.83 -7.93
CA THR A 111 7.60 33.87 -8.09
C THR A 111 7.43 33.01 -9.34
N MET A 112 6.21 32.60 -9.70
CA MET A 112 5.94 31.73 -10.87
C MET A 112 5.49 32.53 -12.11
N GLY A 113 5.18 33.82 -12.00
CA GLY A 113 4.75 34.68 -13.10
C GLY A 113 3.38 34.27 -13.66
N LEU A 114 2.48 33.84 -12.77
CA LEU A 114 1.09 33.52 -13.09
C LEU A 114 0.17 34.71 -12.75
N LYS A 115 -1.10 34.61 -13.12
CA LYS A 115 -2.16 35.55 -12.75
C LYS A 115 -3.26 34.80 -12.03
N VAL A 116 -3.04 34.50 -10.74
CA VAL A 116 -4.02 33.85 -9.85
C VAL A 116 -4.69 34.95 -9.02
N ALA A 117 -6.00 35.04 -9.09
CA ALA A 117 -6.77 36.02 -8.30
C ALA A 117 -7.24 35.40 -6.97
N PRO A 118 -7.51 36.20 -5.93
CA PRO A 118 -8.00 35.68 -4.65
C PRO A 118 -9.28 34.84 -4.75
N GLN A 119 -10.17 35.16 -5.69
CA GLN A 119 -11.42 34.42 -5.95
C GLN A 119 -11.21 33.04 -6.57
N ASP A 120 -10.06 32.77 -7.19
CA ASP A 120 -9.73 31.48 -7.78
C ASP A 120 -9.37 30.42 -6.72
N ILE A 121 -9.11 30.89 -5.49
CA ILE A 121 -8.78 30.05 -4.34
C ILE A 121 -10.06 29.85 -3.51
N GLU A 122 -10.50 28.59 -3.42
CA GLU A 122 -11.64 28.21 -2.58
C GLU A 122 -11.25 28.17 -1.09
N ALA A 123 -10.11 27.54 -0.77
CA ALA A 123 -9.60 27.44 0.58
C ALA A 123 -8.06 27.48 0.58
N CYS A 124 -7.51 28.14 1.60
CA CYS A 124 -6.07 28.25 1.79
C CYS A 124 -5.77 28.32 3.29
N HIS A 125 -4.90 27.45 3.78
CA HIS A 125 -4.47 27.46 5.18
C HIS A 125 -3.15 26.70 5.36
N ARG A 126 -2.51 26.93 6.52
CA ARG A 126 -1.33 26.17 6.93
C ARG A 126 -1.72 24.78 7.43
N LEU A 127 -1.00 23.77 7.00
CA LEU A 127 -1.10 22.43 7.58
C LEU A 127 -0.28 22.36 8.87
N PRO A 128 -0.63 21.45 9.81
CA PRO A 128 0.19 21.20 10.98
C PRO A 128 1.62 20.82 10.57
N ALA A 129 2.61 21.31 11.33
CA ALA A 129 3.99 20.90 11.14
C ALA A 129 4.18 19.49 11.72
N VAL A 130 4.93 18.66 11.02
CA VAL A 130 5.37 17.35 11.55
C VAL A 130 6.39 17.55 12.67
N ASP A 131 7.12 18.67 12.64
CA ASP A 131 8.17 19.04 13.56
C ASP A 131 8.13 20.56 13.74
N ASN A 132 8.27 21.02 15.00
CA ASN A 132 8.22 22.44 15.36
C ASN A 132 9.36 23.27 14.76
N THR A 133 10.41 22.64 14.26
CA THR A 133 11.54 23.28 13.60
C THR A 133 11.30 23.59 12.13
N LYS A 134 10.30 22.97 11.52
CA LYS A 134 9.99 23.11 10.08
C LYS A 134 8.87 24.12 9.85
N LYS A 135 8.97 24.83 8.72
CA LYS A 135 7.91 25.70 8.24
C LYS A 135 6.68 24.87 7.88
N ARG A 136 5.50 25.30 8.35
CA ARG A 136 4.23 24.64 8.05
C ARG A 136 3.91 24.78 6.55
N PRO A 137 3.60 23.69 5.83
CA PRO A 137 3.18 23.81 4.44
C PRO A 137 1.84 24.55 4.30
N ILE A 138 1.64 25.25 3.20
CA ILE A 138 0.35 25.83 2.84
C ILE A 138 -0.36 24.85 1.91
N ILE A 139 -1.61 24.52 2.23
CA ILE A 139 -2.50 23.84 1.31
C ILE A 139 -3.42 24.86 0.64
N VAL A 140 -3.56 24.76 -0.68
CA VAL A 140 -4.39 25.62 -1.50
C VAL A 140 -5.36 24.75 -2.29
N ARG A 141 -6.66 25.02 -2.13
CA ARG A 141 -7.72 24.43 -2.93
C ARG A 141 -8.18 25.44 -3.99
N PHE A 142 -8.10 25.06 -5.23
CA PHE A 142 -8.53 25.89 -6.36
C PHE A 142 -10.00 25.66 -6.67
N ARG A 143 -10.68 26.69 -7.21
CA ARG A 143 -12.05 26.58 -7.73
C ARG A 143 -12.10 26.00 -9.13
N ASP A 144 -11.07 26.29 -9.93
CA ASP A 144 -10.93 25.81 -11.29
C ASP A 144 -9.76 24.83 -11.41
N ARG A 145 -10.03 23.70 -12.06
CA ARG A 145 -9.01 22.65 -12.23
C ARG A 145 -7.99 23.03 -13.31
N GLY A 146 -8.41 23.71 -14.37
CA GLY A 146 -7.52 24.14 -15.45
C GLY A 146 -6.47 25.12 -14.91
N LEU A 147 -6.88 26.05 -14.04
CA LEU A 147 -5.95 26.94 -13.38
C LEU A 147 -5.01 26.18 -12.44
N ARG A 148 -5.53 25.24 -11.65
CA ARG A 148 -4.69 24.36 -10.78
C ARG A 148 -3.65 23.60 -11.61
N ASP A 149 -4.04 23.04 -12.72
CA ASP A 149 -3.14 22.28 -13.61
C ASP A 149 -2.11 23.22 -14.26
N SER A 150 -2.49 24.45 -14.66
CA SER A 150 -1.56 25.48 -15.15
C SER A 150 -0.52 25.89 -14.08
N VAL A 151 -0.93 26.01 -12.81
CA VAL A 151 -0.01 26.22 -11.70
C VAL A 151 0.93 25.03 -11.54
N TRP A 152 0.41 23.82 -11.61
CA TRP A 152 1.22 22.60 -11.49
C TRP A 152 2.26 22.46 -12.58
N ASP A 153 1.92 22.75 -13.82
CA ASP A 153 2.81 22.62 -14.98
C ASP A 153 3.98 23.59 -14.89
N LYS A 154 3.75 24.77 -14.30
CA LYS A 154 4.80 25.77 -14.06
C LYS A 154 5.66 25.52 -12.81
N LYS A 155 5.48 24.40 -12.08
CA LYS A 155 6.25 24.12 -10.84
C LYS A 155 7.76 24.13 -11.02
N THR A 156 8.25 23.88 -12.23
CA THR A 156 9.68 23.91 -12.54
C THR A 156 10.29 25.32 -12.42
N SER A 157 9.50 26.38 -12.53
CA SER A 157 9.94 27.77 -12.34
C SER A 157 10.34 28.07 -10.89
N LEU A 158 9.96 27.21 -9.94
CA LEU A 158 10.37 27.29 -8.52
C LEU A 158 11.74 26.69 -8.25
N LYS A 159 12.38 26.04 -9.24
CA LYS A 159 13.69 25.46 -9.06
C LYS A 159 14.72 26.52 -8.69
N GLY A 160 15.45 26.29 -7.60
CA GLY A 160 16.46 27.23 -7.07
C GLY A 160 15.89 28.38 -6.23
N LYS A 161 14.56 28.54 -6.10
CA LYS A 161 13.94 29.63 -5.35
C LYS A 161 13.60 29.28 -3.89
N GLY A 162 14.01 28.12 -3.41
CA GLY A 162 13.81 27.69 -2.03
C GLY A 162 12.37 27.25 -1.69
N VAL A 163 11.40 27.46 -2.58
CA VAL A 163 10.00 27.04 -2.45
C VAL A 163 9.74 25.85 -3.34
N SER A 164 8.88 24.93 -2.91
CA SER A 164 8.49 23.78 -3.71
C SER A 164 6.98 23.52 -3.68
N LEU A 165 6.48 22.90 -4.75
CA LEU A 165 5.08 22.59 -4.94
C LEU A 165 4.90 21.07 -5.05
N SER A 166 3.88 20.53 -4.40
CA SER A 166 3.49 19.13 -4.54
C SER A 166 1.98 18.97 -4.66
N GLU A 167 1.55 17.85 -5.21
CA GLU A 167 0.15 17.43 -5.14
C GLU A 167 -0.24 17.05 -3.71
N ASP A 168 -1.51 17.21 -3.39
CA ASP A 168 -2.07 16.73 -2.11
C ASP A 168 -2.42 15.24 -2.25
N LEU A 169 -1.47 14.39 -1.89
CA LEU A 169 -1.65 12.96 -1.89
C LEU A 169 -2.30 12.48 -0.59
N THR A 170 -3.05 11.37 -0.68
CA THR A 170 -3.46 10.60 0.48
C THR A 170 -2.25 10.09 1.24
N VAL A 171 -2.40 9.78 2.52
CA VAL A 171 -1.32 9.22 3.35
C VAL A 171 -0.80 7.92 2.74
N ALA A 172 -1.70 7.07 2.22
CA ALA A 172 -1.35 5.80 1.60
C ALA A 172 -0.51 6.00 0.32
N ASN A 173 -0.92 6.92 -0.58
CA ASN A 173 -0.19 7.22 -1.81
C ASN A 173 1.18 7.86 -1.52
N ALA A 174 1.25 8.79 -0.55
CA ALA A 174 2.51 9.41 -0.14
C ALA A 174 3.49 8.38 0.45
N LYS A 175 2.99 7.47 1.29
CA LYS A 175 3.79 6.36 1.83
C LYS A 175 4.28 5.44 0.72
N MET A 176 3.42 5.05 -0.20
CA MET A 176 3.77 4.18 -1.33
C MET A 176 4.90 4.79 -2.19
N LEU A 177 4.84 6.09 -2.50
CA LEU A 177 5.93 6.79 -3.21
C LEU A 177 7.25 6.78 -2.41
N LYS A 178 7.17 7.02 -1.11
CA LYS A 178 8.35 7.01 -0.24
C LYS A 178 8.98 5.62 -0.14
N ASP A 179 8.15 4.58 -0.04
CA ASP A 179 8.64 3.21 0.05
C ASP A 179 9.21 2.72 -1.30
N ALA A 180 8.57 3.08 -2.42
CA ALA A 180 9.11 2.81 -3.75
C ALA A 180 10.47 3.49 -4.00
N PHE A 181 10.65 4.71 -3.51
CA PHE A 181 11.93 5.44 -3.66
C PHE A 181 13.10 4.78 -2.93
N LYS A 182 12.84 4.00 -1.88
CA LYS A 182 13.88 3.25 -1.16
C LYS A 182 14.35 1.99 -1.89
N HIS A 183 13.64 1.57 -2.92
CA HIS A 183 14.00 0.37 -3.67
C HIS A 183 15.24 0.62 -4.51
N GLU A 184 16.21 -0.29 -4.48
CA GLU A 184 17.52 -0.18 -5.15
C GLU A 184 17.43 0.17 -6.64
N HIS A 185 16.45 -0.40 -7.36
CA HIS A 185 16.26 -0.14 -8.78
C HIS A 185 15.36 1.06 -9.10
N CYS A 186 14.97 1.86 -8.10
CA CYS A 186 14.14 3.03 -8.29
C CYS A 186 14.98 4.31 -8.34
N LYS A 187 15.06 4.93 -9.50
CA LYS A 187 15.80 6.18 -9.71
C LYS A 187 15.09 7.42 -9.21
N SER A 188 13.76 7.47 -9.33
CA SER A 188 12.94 8.58 -8.88
C SER A 188 11.46 8.19 -8.80
N THR A 189 10.72 8.86 -7.92
CA THR A 189 9.26 8.74 -7.79
C THR A 189 8.60 10.10 -7.95
N TRP A 190 7.37 10.13 -8.48
CA TRP A 190 6.58 11.34 -8.60
C TRP A 190 5.09 11.01 -8.64
N SER A 191 4.28 12.05 -8.46
CA SER A 191 2.84 11.98 -8.71
C SER A 191 2.45 12.84 -9.91
N MET A 192 1.38 12.44 -10.59
CA MET A 192 0.78 13.19 -11.67
C MET A 192 -0.73 12.94 -11.67
N SER A 193 -1.52 13.98 -11.52
CA SER A 193 -2.99 13.92 -11.36
C SER A 193 -3.42 12.94 -10.26
N GLY A 194 -2.70 12.92 -9.13
CA GLY A 194 -2.94 12.05 -7.99
C GLY A 194 -2.51 10.58 -8.18
N LYS A 195 -2.01 10.21 -9.35
CA LYS A 195 -1.47 8.87 -9.63
C LYS A 195 0.02 8.82 -9.32
N CYS A 196 0.49 7.70 -8.78
CA CYS A 196 1.87 7.50 -8.36
C CYS A 196 2.68 6.73 -9.42
N TYR A 197 3.91 7.17 -9.64
CA TYR A 197 4.81 6.60 -10.63
C TYR A 197 6.22 6.45 -10.05
N ALA A 198 6.96 5.48 -10.57
CA ALA A 198 8.38 5.32 -10.35
C ALA A 198 9.12 5.24 -11.69
N ARG A 199 10.31 5.86 -11.76
CA ARG A 199 11.27 5.64 -12.86
C ARG A 199 12.31 4.66 -12.38
N LEU A 200 12.54 3.64 -13.17
CA LEU A 200 13.51 2.60 -12.92
C LEU A 200 14.87 2.93 -13.54
N GLU A 201 15.91 2.23 -13.11
CA GLU A 201 17.26 2.40 -13.62
C GLU A 201 17.37 2.13 -15.13
N ASN A 202 16.63 1.14 -15.64
CA ASN A 202 16.54 0.83 -17.07
C ASN A 202 15.75 1.88 -17.90
N GLY A 203 15.32 2.99 -17.27
CA GLY A 203 14.59 4.10 -17.92
C GLY A 203 13.09 3.95 -17.98
N HIS A 204 12.55 2.76 -17.71
CA HIS A 204 11.09 2.53 -17.72
C HIS A 204 10.38 3.31 -16.61
N ARG A 205 9.11 3.64 -16.89
CA ARG A 205 8.20 4.27 -15.94
C ARG A 205 7.10 3.28 -15.62
N VAL A 206 6.96 2.97 -14.33
CA VAL A 206 5.90 2.08 -13.84
C VAL A 206 4.90 2.87 -13.01
N ARG A 207 3.63 2.55 -13.16
CA ARG A 207 2.57 3.09 -12.31
C ARG A 207 2.47 2.23 -11.06
N LEU A 208 2.46 2.88 -9.92
CA LEU A 208 2.26 2.25 -8.61
C LEU A 208 0.79 2.34 -8.23
N LYS A 209 0.21 1.25 -7.75
CA LYS A 209 -1.18 1.22 -7.28
C LYS A 209 -1.24 0.68 -5.86
N LEU A 210 -2.13 1.25 -5.05
CA LEU A 210 -2.34 0.80 -3.69
C LEU A 210 -2.86 -0.65 -3.67
N GLY A 211 -2.33 -1.46 -2.75
CA GLY A 211 -2.69 -2.88 -2.63
C GLY A 211 -1.99 -3.81 -3.61
N GLU A 212 -1.21 -3.29 -4.57
CA GLU A 212 -0.28 -4.08 -5.37
C GLU A 212 1.09 -4.20 -4.67
N ASN A 213 1.82 -5.25 -4.99
CA ASN A 213 3.18 -5.41 -4.48
C ASN A 213 4.12 -4.45 -5.21
N VAL A 214 4.43 -3.31 -4.59
CA VAL A 214 5.31 -2.27 -5.15
C VAL A 214 6.68 -2.84 -5.56
N ASN A 215 7.27 -3.69 -4.73
CA ASN A 215 8.55 -4.33 -5.05
C ASN A 215 8.43 -5.27 -6.25
N GLY A 216 7.33 -6.02 -6.37
CA GLY A 216 7.02 -6.85 -7.53
C GLY A 216 6.90 -6.02 -8.80
N THR A 217 6.10 -4.95 -8.76
CA THR A 217 5.93 -4.02 -9.89
C THR A 217 7.26 -3.43 -10.37
N ILE A 218 8.15 -3.06 -9.46
CA ILE A 218 9.49 -2.53 -9.80
C ILE A 218 10.35 -3.63 -10.42
N ARG A 219 10.42 -4.83 -9.83
CA ARG A 219 11.18 -5.96 -10.36
C ARG A 219 10.72 -6.39 -11.75
N ASP A 220 9.42 -6.43 -11.98
CA ASP A 220 8.85 -6.79 -13.29
C ASP A 220 9.15 -5.70 -14.33
N GLY A 221 9.11 -4.44 -13.95
CA GLY A 221 9.55 -3.34 -14.80
C GLY A 221 11.04 -3.41 -15.16
N MET A 222 11.89 -3.91 -14.26
CA MET A 222 13.33 -4.10 -14.53
C MET A 222 13.64 -5.24 -15.49
N LYS A 223 12.75 -6.21 -15.68
CA LYS A 223 12.90 -7.27 -16.69
C LYS A 223 12.73 -6.78 -18.12
N LEU A 224 12.15 -5.60 -18.31
CA LEU A 224 12.00 -4.99 -19.62
C LEU A 224 13.38 -4.51 -20.16
N PRO A 225 13.62 -4.58 -21.48
CA PRO A 225 14.88 -4.12 -22.05
C PRO A 225 15.08 -2.63 -21.78
N PRO A 226 16.33 -2.17 -21.56
CA PRO A 226 16.61 -0.75 -21.27
C PRO A 226 16.08 0.15 -22.39
N ILE A 227 15.50 1.31 -22.00
CA ILE A 227 15.15 2.35 -22.97
C ILE A 227 16.42 3.07 -23.36
N VAL A 228 16.92 2.78 -24.57
CA VAL A 228 18.00 3.55 -25.20
C VAL A 228 17.35 4.86 -25.70
N ARG A 229 17.78 5.99 -25.17
CA ARG A 229 17.44 7.28 -25.76
C ARG A 229 18.45 7.53 -26.86
N ASP A 230 18.01 7.52 -28.11
CA ASP A 230 18.78 8.11 -29.18
C ASP A 230 19.00 9.58 -28.80
N ASN A 231 20.24 9.96 -28.55
CA ASN A 231 20.59 11.36 -28.47
C ASN A 231 20.24 11.97 -29.83
N PRO A 232 19.54 13.13 -29.88
CA PRO A 232 19.40 13.81 -31.15
C PRO A 232 20.82 13.98 -31.74
N PRO A 233 20.99 13.80 -33.06
CA PRO A 233 22.30 13.97 -33.66
C PRO A 233 22.85 15.34 -33.25
N GLU A 234 24.12 15.33 -32.80
CA GLU A 234 24.84 16.56 -32.51
C GLU A 234 24.76 17.47 -33.76
N GLN A 235 24.13 18.63 -33.56
CA GLN A 235 24.12 19.63 -34.63
C GLN A 235 25.60 19.95 -34.93
N PRO A 236 26.03 19.91 -36.21
CA PRO A 236 27.39 20.27 -36.55
C PRO A 236 27.64 21.69 -36.07
N SER A 237 28.72 21.85 -35.32
CA SER A 237 29.24 23.13 -34.88
C SER A 237 29.43 24.02 -36.13
N VAL A 238 28.63 25.10 -36.20
CA VAL A 238 28.87 26.17 -37.17
C VAL A 238 30.21 26.79 -36.81
N GLN A 239 31.27 26.42 -37.54
CA GLN A 239 32.49 27.16 -37.55
C GLN A 239 32.21 28.52 -38.19
N GLU A 240 32.19 29.58 -37.39
CA GLU A 240 32.29 30.96 -37.88
C GLU A 240 33.61 31.10 -38.61
N ASN A 241 33.55 31.10 -39.94
CA ASN A 241 34.59 31.63 -40.76
C ASN A 241 34.65 33.14 -40.56
N GLN A 242 35.51 33.60 -39.65
CA GLN A 242 36.07 34.94 -39.69
C GLN A 242 37.32 34.89 -40.61
N GLU A 243 37.10 35.14 -41.87
CA GLU A 243 38.19 35.57 -42.74
C GLU A 243 37.69 36.51 -43.79
N ALA A 244 38.34 37.68 -43.82
CA ALA A 244 38.55 38.60 -44.92
C ALA A 244 37.47 39.63 -45.26
N MET A 245 37.62 40.81 -44.69
CA MET A 245 37.58 42.05 -45.52
C MET A 245 38.65 43.01 -44.97
N GLU A 246 39.76 43.04 -45.69
CA GLU A 246 40.53 44.28 -45.88
C GLU A 246 39.79 45.25 -46.79
#